data_a75057b218ea7d7db45fbdc13d47b985
#
_entry.id   a75057b218ea7d7db45fbdc13d47b985
#
_cell.length_a   1.000
_cell.length_b   1.000
_cell.length_c   1.000
_cell.angle_alpha   90.00
_cell.angle_beta   90.00
_cell.angle_gamma   90.00
#
_symmetry.space_group_name_H-M   'P 1'
#
loop_
_entity.id
_entity.type
_entity.pdbx_description
1 polymer ?
#
loop_
_entity_poly.entity_id
_entity_poly.type
_entity_poly.pdbx_seq_one_letter_code
_entity_poly.pdbx_strand_id
1 'polypeptide(L)'
;MAIHVYFVRHGQTYLNRYNRIQGWSDAPLTEKGQEDAKRAGRMLSKVHFDYLFSSDLPRTLATSRLLLAADPNTDITEPIPEPAFREEFFGSFEGQNGPSFADFLGGAEGYHTFAAMVGGWGPDKLKDKIAAADQYGDAEDHVQFWNRINKGFDRLRALPDGSTVVVVSHGATIRSIAAHYSTEIDPGESPRNGSITKLTLDGDSTNVDFYNKLEIPE
;
A
#
# COMPACT_ATOMS: atom_id res chain seq x y z
N MET A 1 -7.29 22.02 -11.07
CA MET A 1 -6.54 22.10 -9.79
C MET A 1 -6.12 20.69 -9.41
N ALA A 2 -4.95 20.54 -8.79
CA ALA A 2 -4.42 19.23 -8.46
C ALA A 2 -5.23 18.52 -7.35
N ILE A 3 -5.28 17.17 -7.40
CA ILE A 3 -5.85 16.32 -6.36
C ILE A 3 -4.71 15.85 -5.45
N HIS A 4 -4.87 15.99 -4.14
CA HIS A 4 -3.88 15.54 -3.15
C HIS A 4 -4.29 14.20 -2.56
N VAL A 5 -3.42 13.18 -2.72
CA VAL A 5 -3.72 11.81 -2.29
C VAL A 5 -2.74 11.38 -1.20
N TYR A 6 -3.27 11.03 -0.04
CA TYR A 6 -2.53 10.52 1.11
C TYR A 6 -2.74 9.00 1.22
N PHE A 7 -1.79 8.22 0.72
CA PHE A 7 -1.79 6.78 0.91
C PHE A 7 -1.33 6.43 2.31
N VAL A 8 -2.08 5.60 3.00
CA VAL A 8 -1.77 5.09 4.34
C VAL A 8 -1.60 3.58 4.26
N ARG A 9 -0.45 3.04 4.67
CA ARG A 9 -0.30 1.60 4.84
C ARG A 9 -1.11 1.14 6.05
N HIS A 10 -1.89 0.07 5.90
CA HIS A 10 -2.63 -0.53 7.01
C HIS A 10 -1.76 -0.80 8.25
N GLY A 11 -2.36 -0.87 9.43
CA GLY A 11 -1.69 -1.21 10.69
C GLY A 11 -1.11 -2.63 10.68
N GLN A 12 -0.15 -2.92 11.55
CA GLN A 12 0.49 -4.23 11.65
C GLN A 12 -0.55 -5.34 11.88
N THR A 13 -0.50 -6.40 11.06
CA THR A 13 -1.28 -7.64 11.25
C THR A 13 -0.44 -8.73 11.91
N TYR A 14 -1.09 -9.83 12.33
CA TYR A 14 -0.37 -11.00 12.83
C TYR A 14 0.50 -11.65 11.76
N LEU A 15 0.09 -11.65 10.46
CA LEU A 15 0.94 -12.14 9.37
C LEU A 15 2.19 -11.26 9.21
N ASN A 16 2.07 -9.92 9.32
CA ASN A 16 3.25 -9.05 9.33
C ASN A 16 4.17 -9.33 10.52
N ARG A 17 3.59 -9.50 11.73
CA ARG A 17 4.37 -9.82 12.93
C ARG A 17 5.14 -11.12 12.80
N TYR A 18 4.57 -12.11 12.10
CA TYR A 18 5.19 -13.42 11.89
C TYR A 18 6.04 -13.48 10.60
N ASN A 19 6.25 -12.34 9.95
CA ASN A 19 7.01 -12.22 8.70
C ASN A 19 6.53 -13.19 7.62
N ARG A 20 5.21 -13.19 7.37
CA ARG A 20 4.57 -14.00 6.34
C ARG A 20 4.13 -13.15 5.16
N ILE A 21 4.17 -13.73 3.97
CA ILE A 21 3.63 -13.13 2.74
C ILE A 21 2.14 -12.88 2.94
N GLN A 22 1.71 -11.66 2.66
CA GLN A 22 0.32 -11.23 2.84
C GLN A 22 -0.10 -10.30 1.72
N GLY A 23 -0.70 -10.86 0.71
CA GLY A 23 -1.35 -10.14 -0.37
C GLY A 23 -2.86 -10.07 -0.13
N TRP A 24 -3.64 -10.96 -0.76
CA TRP A 24 -5.09 -11.02 -0.58
C TRP A 24 -5.52 -11.86 0.62
N SER A 25 -4.66 -12.73 1.14
CA SER A 25 -4.90 -13.37 2.44
C SER A 25 -5.00 -12.32 3.55
N ASP A 26 -5.79 -12.58 4.59
CA ASP A 26 -6.01 -11.61 5.65
C ASP A 26 -5.72 -12.17 7.05
N ALA A 27 -5.39 -11.25 7.96
CA ALA A 27 -5.24 -11.50 9.39
C ALA A 27 -5.63 -10.24 10.17
N PRO A 28 -6.13 -10.38 11.42
CA PRO A 28 -6.48 -9.24 12.25
C PRO A 28 -5.27 -8.32 12.53
N LEU A 29 -5.57 -7.06 12.83
CA LEU A 29 -4.58 -6.13 13.35
C LEU A 29 -4.10 -6.57 14.73
N THR A 30 -2.79 -6.43 15.00
CA THR A 30 -2.25 -6.54 16.36
C THR A 30 -2.62 -5.29 17.18
N GLU A 31 -2.42 -5.32 18.50
CA GLU A 31 -2.55 -4.11 19.33
C GLU A 31 -1.68 -2.96 18.81
N LYS A 32 -0.43 -3.27 18.43
CA LYS A 32 0.45 -2.30 17.76
C LYS A 32 -0.16 -1.79 16.46
N GLY A 33 -0.76 -2.66 15.66
CA GLY A 33 -1.42 -2.27 14.39
C GLY A 33 -2.62 -1.36 14.61
N GLN A 34 -3.39 -1.55 15.67
CA GLN A 34 -4.47 -0.64 16.06
C GLN A 34 -3.91 0.74 16.45
N GLU A 35 -2.80 0.80 17.20
CA GLU A 35 -2.14 2.06 17.52
C GLU A 35 -1.49 2.73 16.29
N ASP A 36 -0.94 1.94 15.35
CA ASP A 36 -0.44 2.46 14.07
C ASP A 36 -1.58 3.18 13.30
N ALA A 37 -2.78 2.59 13.27
CA ALA A 37 -3.96 3.16 12.60
C ALA A 37 -4.44 4.46 13.30
N LYS A 38 -4.55 4.45 14.62
CA LYS A 38 -4.93 5.65 15.41
C LYS A 38 -3.91 6.78 15.28
N ARG A 39 -2.61 6.44 15.23
CA ARG A 39 -1.55 7.43 14.98
C ARG A 39 -1.75 8.08 13.60
N ALA A 40 -2.02 7.29 12.57
CA ALA A 40 -2.29 7.83 11.23
C ALA A 40 -3.49 8.79 11.23
N GLY A 41 -4.57 8.46 11.95
CA GLY A 41 -5.73 9.36 12.12
C GLY A 41 -5.35 10.68 12.79
N ARG A 42 -4.62 10.63 13.91
CA ARG A 42 -4.13 11.86 14.59
C ARG A 42 -3.22 12.71 13.70
N MET A 43 -2.42 12.09 12.82
CA MET A 43 -1.59 12.84 11.87
C MET A 43 -2.46 13.53 10.80
N LEU A 44 -3.45 12.82 10.27
CA LEU A 44 -4.35 13.31 9.24
C LEU A 44 -5.36 14.34 9.76
N SER A 45 -5.59 14.41 11.09
CA SER A 45 -6.45 15.46 11.68
C SER A 45 -5.95 16.89 11.43
N LYS A 46 -4.71 17.05 10.99
CA LYS A 46 -4.14 18.33 10.53
C LYS A 46 -4.47 18.65 9.06
N VAL A 47 -5.07 17.70 8.36
CA VAL A 47 -5.40 17.80 6.93
C VAL A 47 -6.90 17.57 6.78
N HIS A 48 -7.62 18.56 6.27
CA HIS A 48 -9.01 18.32 5.88
C HIS A 48 -9.01 17.47 4.61
N PHE A 49 -9.70 16.32 4.61
CA PHE A 49 -9.85 15.47 3.45
C PHE A 49 -11.32 15.22 3.12
N ASP A 50 -11.63 15.23 1.81
CA ASP A 50 -12.98 15.16 1.28
C ASP A 50 -13.46 13.73 1.12
N TYR A 51 -12.51 12.78 0.92
CA TYR A 51 -12.80 11.36 0.65
C TYR A 51 -11.83 10.46 1.38
N LEU A 52 -12.34 9.32 1.84
CA LEU A 52 -11.52 8.22 2.34
C LEU A 52 -11.88 6.94 1.59
N PHE A 53 -10.96 6.49 0.73
CA PHE A 53 -11.01 5.18 0.10
C PHE A 53 -10.19 4.17 0.91
N SER A 54 -10.56 2.92 0.80
CA SER A 54 -9.81 1.80 1.37
C SER A 54 -9.79 0.64 0.39
N SER A 55 -8.66 -0.05 0.27
CA SER A 55 -8.74 -1.44 -0.18
C SER A 55 -9.86 -2.15 0.59
N ASP A 56 -10.56 -3.05 -0.05
CA ASP A 56 -11.71 -3.75 0.52
C ASP A 56 -11.32 -4.95 1.41
N LEU A 57 -10.02 -5.16 1.65
CA LEU A 57 -9.54 -6.22 2.54
C LEU A 57 -9.80 -5.85 4.02
N PRO A 58 -10.18 -6.83 4.88
CA PRO A 58 -10.60 -6.55 6.24
C PRO A 58 -9.61 -5.72 7.07
N ARG A 59 -8.29 -5.95 6.92
CA ARG A 59 -7.25 -5.20 7.66
C ARG A 59 -7.18 -3.71 7.29
N THR A 60 -7.44 -3.37 6.02
CA THR A 60 -7.47 -1.96 5.57
C THR A 60 -8.75 -1.27 6.00
N LEU A 61 -9.90 -1.96 5.93
CA LEU A 61 -11.17 -1.44 6.45
C LEU A 61 -11.10 -1.22 7.96
N ALA A 62 -10.51 -2.16 8.72
CA ALA A 62 -10.30 -2.00 10.16
C ALA A 62 -9.36 -0.82 10.47
N THR A 63 -8.28 -0.67 9.70
CA THR A 63 -7.35 0.48 9.81
C THR A 63 -8.09 1.79 9.55
N SER A 64 -8.90 1.85 8.48
CA SER A 64 -9.66 3.05 8.11
C SER A 64 -10.64 3.49 9.20
N ARG A 65 -11.38 2.55 9.80
CA ARG A 65 -12.31 2.87 10.90
C ARG A 65 -11.60 3.39 12.15
N LEU A 66 -10.44 2.79 12.50
CA LEU A 66 -9.63 3.27 13.64
C LEU A 66 -9.00 4.64 13.36
N LEU A 67 -8.61 4.89 12.11
CA LEU A 67 -8.12 6.18 11.65
C LEU A 67 -9.21 7.26 11.80
N LEU A 68 -10.41 7.01 11.28
CA LEU A 68 -11.55 7.92 11.39
C LEU A 68 -11.92 8.18 12.87
N ALA A 69 -11.96 7.15 13.70
CA ALA A 69 -12.25 7.29 15.12
C ALA A 69 -11.21 8.12 15.89
N ALA A 70 -9.99 8.25 15.37
CA ALA A 70 -8.90 9.01 15.96
C ALA A 70 -8.72 10.42 15.35
N ASP A 71 -9.48 10.75 14.32
CA ASP A 71 -9.51 12.08 13.69
C ASP A 71 -10.78 12.85 14.13
N PRO A 72 -10.65 13.85 15.01
CA PRO A 72 -11.79 14.61 15.50
C PRO A 72 -12.32 15.64 14.48
N ASN A 73 -11.65 15.82 13.35
CA ASN A 73 -11.93 16.90 12.39
C ASN A 73 -12.60 16.41 11.10
N THR A 74 -12.89 15.11 10.99
CA THR A 74 -13.57 14.55 9.82
C THR A 74 -15.04 14.23 10.11
N ASP A 75 -15.91 14.51 9.12
CA ASP A 75 -17.32 14.11 9.14
C ASP A 75 -17.54 12.76 8.41
N ILE A 76 -16.49 12.17 7.85
CA ILE A 76 -16.55 10.88 7.18
C ILE A 76 -16.69 9.78 8.24
N THR A 77 -17.72 8.96 8.12
CA THR A 77 -18.04 7.89 9.09
C THR A 77 -17.59 6.50 8.66
N GLU A 78 -17.47 6.25 7.36
CA GLU A 78 -17.08 4.96 6.80
C GLU A 78 -16.19 5.16 5.55
N PRO A 79 -15.20 4.27 5.31
CA PRO A 79 -14.40 4.30 4.09
C PRO A 79 -15.21 3.83 2.89
N ILE A 80 -14.86 4.31 1.71
CA ILE A 80 -15.35 3.81 0.41
C ILE A 80 -14.46 2.63 -0.01
N PRO A 81 -14.96 1.39 -0.07
CA PRO A 81 -14.17 0.25 -0.53
C PRO A 81 -13.75 0.42 -2.00
N GLU A 82 -12.45 0.17 -2.28
CA GLU A 82 -11.89 0.25 -3.63
C GLU A 82 -10.94 -0.92 -3.88
N PRO A 83 -11.39 -2.00 -4.53
CA PRO A 83 -10.57 -3.18 -4.82
C PRO A 83 -9.33 -2.89 -5.67
N ALA A 84 -9.33 -1.78 -6.42
CA ALA A 84 -8.16 -1.38 -7.19
C ALA A 84 -6.93 -1.11 -6.31
N PHE A 85 -7.10 -0.77 -5.03
CA PHE A 85 -6.00 -0.53 -4.09
C PHE A 85 -5.68 -1.72 -3.19
N ARG A 86 -6.11 -2.95 -3.53
CA ARG A 86 -5.64 -4.18 -2.88
C ARG A 86 -4.12 -4.32 -2.99
N GLU A 87 -3.56 -5.17 -2.12
CA GLU A 87 -2.17 -5.62 -2.25
C GLU A 87 -1.97 -6.47 -3.52
N GLU A 88 -0.73 -6.63 -3.94
CA GLU A 88 -0.34 -7.65 -4.92
C GLU A 88 -0.88 -9.02 -4.51
N PHE A 89 -1.46 -9.77 -5.43
CA PHE A 89 -1.87 -11.14 -5.17
C PHE A 89 -0.71 -12.10 -5.41
N PHE A 90 -0.30 -12.79 -4.36
CA PHE A 90 0.86 -13.67 -4.39
C PHE A 90 0.51 -15.13 -4.79
N GLY A 91 -0.73 -15.41 -5.21
CA GLY A 91 -1.15 -16.75 -5.61
C GLY A 91 -0.89 -17.80 -4.53
N SER A 92 -0.29 -18.93 -4.89
CA SER A 92 0.02 -20.03 -3.97
C SER A 92 1.07 -19.70 -2.90
N PHE A 93 1.70 -18.53 -2.97
CA PHE A 93 2.67 -18.08 -1.96
C PHE A 93 2.01 -17.32 -0.80
N GLU A 94 0.69 -17.08 -0.85
CA GLU A 94 -0.05 -16.44 0.24
C GLU A 94 0.14 -17.19 1.58
N GLY A 95 0.49 -16.44 2.63
CA GLY A 95 0.72 -16.97 3.98
C GLY A 95 2.06 -17.69 4.18
N GLN A 96 2.89 -17.85 3.17
CA GLN A 96 4.20 -18.49 3.31
C GLN A 96 5.15 -17.66 4.17
N ASN A 97 6.16 -18.34 4.75
CA ASN A 97 7.22 -17.68 5.51
C ASN A 97 8.06 -16.79 4.57
N GLY A 98 8.18 -15.50 4.90
CA GLY A 98 8.84 -14.51 4.05
C GLY A 98 10.32 -14.81 3.76
N PRO A 99 11.17 -15.12 4.76
CA PRO A 99 12.55 -15.57 4.52
C PRO A 99 12.67 -16.80 3.62
N SER A 100 11.88 -17.85 3.88
CA SER A 100 11.90 -19.07 3.05
C SER A 100 11.46 -18.80 1.62
N PHE A 101 10.47 -17.91 1.43
CA PHE A 101 10.04 -17.48 0.11
C PHE A 101 11.14 -16.69 -0.61
N ALA A 102 11.84 -15.79 0.09
CA ALA A 102 12.93 -15.02 -0.50
C ALA A 102 14.10 -15.93 -0.91
N ASP A 103 14.47 -16.90 -0.08
CA ASP A 103 15.49 -17.89 -0.42
C ASP A 103 15.07 -18.76 -1.61
N PHE A 104 13.81 -19.17 -1.67
CA PHE A 104 13.27 -19.95 -2.79
C PHE A 104 13.34 -19.17 -4.11
N LEU A 105 12.87 -17.90 -4.12
CA LEU A 105 12.74 -17.12 -5.34
C LEU A 105 14.04 -16.43 -5.76
N GLY A 106 14.77 -15.87 -4.80
CA GLY A 106 15.92 -15.00 -5.03
C GLY A 106 17.28 -15.57 -4.62
N GLY A 107 17.29 -16.67 -3.85
CA GLY A 107 18.52 -17.21 -3.23
C GLY A 107 19.61 -17.56 -4.23
N ALA A 108 19.28 -18.07 -5.41
CA ALA A 108 20.24 -18.36 -6.47
C ALA A 108 20.95 -17.12 -7.03
N GLU A 109 20.34 -15.93 -6.90
CA GLU A 109 20.91 -14.64 -7.29
C GLU A 109 21.44 -13.84 -6.09
N GLY A 110 21.47 -14.44 -4.87
CA GLY A 110 21.98 -13.84 -3.65
C GLY A 110 20.98 -12.94 -2.92
N TYR A 111 19.70 -12.97 -3.28
CA TYR A 111 18.64 -12.20 -2.61
C TYR A 111 17.94 -13.06 -1.55
N HIS A 112 18.19 -12.78 -0.28
CA HIS A 112 17.66 -13.53 0.86
C HIS A 112 16.55 -12.79 1.63
N THR A 113 16.12 -11.64 1.13
CA THR A 113 15.00 -10.85 1.70
C THR A 113 14.13 -10.27 0.59
N PHE A 114 12.87 -10.02 0.91
CA PHE A 114 11.95 -9.37 -0.03
C PHE A 114 12.48 -7.98 -0.46
N ALA A 115 13.04 -7.21 0.48
CA ALA A 115 13.64 -5.92 0.20
C ALA A 115 14.82 -6.02 -0.79
N ALA A 116 15.71 -7.02 -0.61
CA ALA A 116 16.82 -7.26 -1.52
C ALA A 116 16.36 -7.63 -2.94
N MET A 117 15.32 -8.48 -3.06
CA MET A 117 14.74 -8.82 -4.36
C MET A 117 14.17 -7.58 -5.06
N VAL A 118 13.40 -6.76 -4.33
CA VAL A 118 12.84 -5.52 -4.90
C VAL A 118 13.92 -4.52 -5.27
N GLY A 119 14.92 -4.33 -4.41
CA GLY A 119 16.06 -3.44 -4.69
C GLY A 119 16.87 -3.88 -5.90
N GLY A 120 17.06 -5.19 -6.07
CA GLY A 120 17.88 -5.75 -7.16
C GLY A 120 17.12 -5.86 -8.49
N TRP A 121 15.88 -6.32 -8.47
CA TRP A 121 15.09 -6.56 -9.69
C TRP A 121 14.15 -5.40 -10.04
N GLY A 122 13.78 -4.59 -9.06
CA GLY A 122 12.67 -3.63 -9.17
C GLY A 122 11.31 -4.29 -8.89
N PRO A 123 10.29 -3.46 -8.56
CA PRO A 123 8.97 -3.96 -8.16
C PRO A 123 8.28 -4.77 -9.26
N ASP A 124 8.34 -4.33 -10.51
CA ASP A 124 7.60 -4.96 -11.61
C ASP A 124 8.21 -6.30 -12.01
N LYS A 125 9.54 -6.36 -12.15
CA LYS A 125 10.21 -7.64 -12.45
C LYS A 125 10.06 -8.66 -11.32
N LEU A 126 9.96 -8.20 -10.06
CA LEU A 126 9.68 -9.11 -8.95
C LEU A 126 8.29 -9.73 -9.10
N LYS A 127 7.24 -8.95 -9.46
CA LYS A 127 5.90 -9.48 -9.72
C LYS A 127 5.92 -10.55 -10.81
N ASP A 128 6.60 -10.29 -11.92
CA ASP A 128 6.73 -11.26 -13.02
C ASP A 128 7.43 -12.55 -12.59
N LYS A 129 8.47 -12.44 -11.75
CA LYS A 129 9.15 -13.63 -11.22
C LYS A 129 8.26 -14.41 -10.26
N ILE A 130 7.45 -13.75 -9.45
CA ILE A 130 6.48 -14.38 -8.55
C ILE A 130 5.40 -15.09 -9.38
N ALA A 131 4.81 -14.42 -10.36
CA ALA A 131 3.81 -15.00 -11.25
C ALA A 131 4.36 -16.21 -12.04
N ALA A 132 5.59 -16.11 -12.54
CA ALA A 132 6.25 -17.20 -13.26
C ALA A 132 6.58 -18.41 -12.36
N ALA A 133 6.79 -18.20 -11.07
CA ALA A 133 7.09 -19.25 -10.10
C ALA A 133 5.83 -19.90 -9.49
N ASP A 134 4.67 -19.25 -9.62
CA ASP A 134 3.40 -19.78 -9.12
C ASP A 134 2.88 -20.91 -10.02
N GLN A 135 2.92 -22.13 -9.50
CA GLN A 135 2.53 -23.34 -10.24
C GLN A 135 1.03 -23.38 -10.61
N TYR A 136 0.18 -22.56 -9.96
CA TYR A 136 -1.25 -22.47 -10.25
C TYR A 136 -1.58 -21.33 -11.20
N GLY A 137 -0.64 -20.39 -11.40
CA GLY A 137 -0.83 -19.24 -12.28
C GLY A 137 -1.83 -18.20 -11.75
N ASP A 138 -2.04 -18.16 -10.44
CA ASP A 138 -2.98 -17.24 -9.78
C ASP A 138 -2.31 -15.93 -9.38
N ALA A 139 -0.98 -15.93 -9.17
CA ALA A 139 -0.24 -14.74 -8.74
C ALA A 139 -0.29 -13.64 -9.81
N GLU A 140 -0.47 -12.41 -9.35
CA GLU A 140 -0.60 -11.21 -10.20
C GLU A 140 0.78 -10.81 -10.78
N ASP A 141 0.89 -10.73 -12.12
CA ASP A 141 2.04 -10.15 -12.81
C ASP A 141 1.99 -8.61 -12.79
N HIS A 142 3.04 -7.95 -13.30
CA HIS A 142 3.08 -6.49 -13.31
C HIS A 142 2.00 -5.86 -14.20
N VAL A 143 1.61 -6.50 -15.30
CA VAL A 143 0.58 -5.98 -16.23
C VAL A 143 -0.79 -6.02 -15.56
N GLN A 144 -1.12 -7.13 -14.91
CA GLN A 144 -2.38 -7.30 -14.17
C GLN A 144 -2.44 -6.31 -13.00
N PHE A 145 -1.34 -6.16 -12.25
CA PHE A 145 -1.22 -5.21 -11.15
C PHE A 145 -1.49 -3.78 -11.64
N TRP A 146 -0.77 -3.29 -12.66
CA TRP A 146 -0.94 -1.92 -13.15
C TRP A 146 -2.28 -1.68 -13.82
N ASN A 147 -2.86 -2.67 -14.50
CA ASN A 147 -4.22 -2.57 -15.05
C ASN A 147 -5.26 -2.34 -13.94
N ARG A 148 -5.06 -2.94 -12.77
CA ARG A 148 -5.92 -2.74 -11.61
C ARG A 148 -5.67 -1.38 -10.94
N ILE A 149 -4.41 -1.05 -10.67
CA ILE A 149 -4.02 0.22 -10.03
C ILE A 149 -4.48 1.42 -10.87
N ASN A 150 -4.31 1.37 -12.19
CA ASN A 150 -4.70 2.47 -13.08
C ASN A 150 -6.21 2.76 -13.00
N LYS A 151 -7.08 1.74 -12.87
CA LYS A 151 -8.52 1.97 -12.62
C LYS A 151 -8.76 2.75 -11.32
N GLY A 152 -7.96 2.49 -10.28
CA GLY A 152 -8.02 3.26 -9.03
C GLY A 152 -7.59 4.72 -9.25
N PHE A 153 -6.51 4.96 -10.00
CA PHE A 153 -6.07 6.30 -10.36
C PHE A 153 -7.09 7.05 -11.24
N ASP A 154 -7.71 6.37 -12.20
CA ASP A 154 -8.80 6.96 -13.02
C ASP A 154 -9.96 7.42 -12.13
N ARG A 155 -10.32 6.62 -11.13
CA ARG A 155 -11.36 7.00 -10.16
C ARG A 155 -10.95 8.20 -9.31
N LEU A 156 -9.69 8.28 -8.87
CA LEU A 156 -9.20 9.44 -8.14
C LEU A 156 -9.21 10.70 -9.01
N ARG A 157 -8.75 10.59 -10.26
CA ARG A 157 -8.74 11.72 -11.22
C ARG A 157 -10.14 12.21 -11.61
N ALA A 158 -11.17 11.37 -11.46
CA ALA A 158 -12.56 11.75 -11.72
C ALA A 158 -13.21 12.54 -10.57
N LEU A 159 -12.53 12.72 -9.44
CA LEU A 159 -13.01 13.53 -8.33
C LEU A 159 -12.93 15.03 -8.67
N PRO A 160 -13.69 15.88 -7.94
CA PRO A 160 -13.62 17.32 -8.15
C PRO A 160 -12.20 17.87 -8.00
N ASP A 161 -11.84 18.80 -8.84
CA ASP A 161 -10.57 19.52 -8.78
C ASP A 161 -10.29 20.13 -7.40
N GLY A 162 -9.08 19.94 -6.90
CA GLY A 162 -8.66 20.42 -5.57
C GLY A 162 -9.01 19.47 -4.42
N SER A 163 -9.65 18.32 -4.70
CA SER A 163 -9.96 17.33 -3.66
C SER A 163 -8.72 16.84 -2.93
N THR A 164 -8.88 16.63 -1.63
CA THR A 164 -7.92 15.93 -0.79
C THR A 164 -8.48 14.55 -0.42
N VAL A 165 -7.70 13.51 -0.67
CA VAL A 165 -8.15 12.13 -0.58
C VAL A 165 -7.21 11.32 0.31
N VAL A 166 -7.76 10.52 1.20
CA VAL A 166 -7.02 9.49 1.92
C VAL A 166 -7.30 8.13 1.29
N VAL A 167 -6.28 7.31 1.08
CA VAL A 167 -6.40 5.94 0.56
C VAL A 167 -5.68 4.98 1.49
N VAL A 168 -6.41 4.12 2.19
CA VAL A 168 -5.79 3.06 3.01
C VAL A 168 -5.51 1.85 2.14
N SER A 169 -4.23 1.48 2.03
CA SER A 169 -3.72 0.44 1.14
C SER A 169 -2.59 -0.36 1.81
N HIS A 170 -1.67 -0.90 1.04
CA HIS A 170 -0.73 -1.95 1.46
C HIS A 170 0.72 -1.61 1.11
N GLY A 171 1.63 -2.44 1.63
CA GLY A 171 3.06 -2.18 1.54
C GLY A 171 3.64 -2.24 0.14
N ALA A 172 3.43 -3.35 -0.58
CA ALA A 172 3.99 -3.51 -1.92
C ALA A 172 3.28 -2.59 -2.92
N THR A 173 1.96 -2.40 -2.77
CA THR A 173 1.17 -1.48 -3.61
C THR A 173 1.67 -0.03 -3.48
N ILE A 174 1.75 0.52 -2.25
CA ILE A 174 2.21 1.91 -2.04
C ILE A 174 3.64 2.09 -2.53
N ARG A 175 4.52 1.13 -2.25
CA ARG A 175 5.91 1.15 -2.72
C ARG A 175 6.01 1.13 -4.25
N SER A 176 5.26 0.25 -4.91
CA SER A 176 5.24 0.16 -6.37
C SER A 176 4.76 1.47 -6.99
N ILE A 177 3.70 2.07 -6.45
CA ILE A 177 3.18 3.38 -6.89
C ILE A 177 4.26 4.46 -6.70
N ALA A 178 4.86 4.56 -5.51
CA ALA A 178 5.85 5.58 -5.22
C ALA A 178 7.10 5.45 -6.11
N ALA A 179 7.62 4.24 -6.29
CA ALA A 179 8.77 3.97 -7.14
C ALA A 179 8.49 4.17 -8.65
N HIS A 180 7.23 4.02 -9.08
CA HIS A 180 6.84 4.28 -10.46
C HIS A 180 6.88 5.77 -10.81
N TYR A 181 6.45 6.63 -9.88
CA TYR A 181 6.35 8.07 -10.11
C TYR A 181 7.56 8.88 -9.58
N SER A 182 8.53 8.25 -8.92
CA SER A 182 9.74 8.93 -8.44
C SER A 182 10.96 8.02 -8.45
N THR A 183 12.01 8.47 -9.10
CA THR A 183 13.32 7.79 -9.13
C THR A 183 14.14 8.02 -7.85
N GLU A 184 13.69 8.92 -6.97
CA GLU A 184 14.36 9.22 -5.69
C GLU A 184 13.96 8.23 -4.59
N ILE A 185 12.93 7.42 -4.81
CA ILE A 185 12.44 6.42 -3.87
C ILE A 185 13.26 5.14 -4.02
N ASP A 186 13.90 4.70 -2.94
CA ASP A 186 14.49 3.37 -2.88
C ASP A 186 13.36 2.30 -2.88
N PRO A 187 13.22 1.52 -3.96
CA PRO A 187 12.18 0.50 -4.01
C PRO A 187 12.40 -0.64 -3.00
N GLY A 188 13.60 -0.80 -2.44
CA GLY A 188 13.88 -1.74 -1.35
C GLY A 188 13.30 -1.29 0.00
N GLU A 189 13.05 0.01 0.20
CA GLU A 189 12.44 0.52 1.42
C GLU A 189 10.92 0.26 1.44
N SER A 190 10.47 -0.66 2.31
CA SER A 190 9.04 -0.90 2.50
C SER A 190 8.40 0.18 3.38
N PRO A 191 7.24 0.75 3.01
CA PRO A 191 6.55 1.68 3.89
C PRO A 191 6.19 1.01 5.21
N ARG A 192 6.36 1.73 6.33
CA ARG A 192 6.03 1.23 7.68
C ARG A 192 4.52 1.15 7.89
N ASN A 193 4.05 0.25 8.73
CA ASN A 193 2.63 0.20 9.09
C ASN A 193 2.16 1.54 9.68
N GLY A 194 1.03 2.05 9.17
CA GLY A 194 0.50 3.36 9.53
C GLY A 194 1.34 4.55 9.07
N SER A 195 2.30 4.35 8.13
CA SER A 195 2.99 5.46 7.48
C SER A 195 2.14 6.07 6.38
N ILE A 196 2.45 7.33 6.07
CA ILE A 196 1.78 8.12 5.04
C ILE A 196 2.75 8.40 3.90
N THR A 197 2.24 8.25 2.67
CA THR A 197 2.90 8.65 1.43
C THR A 197 1.96 9.61 0.71
N LYS A 198 2.44 10.79 0.34
CA LYS A 198 1.62 11.80 -0.34
C LYS A 198 1.99 11.90 -1.81
N LEU A 199 0.95 11.91 -2.65
CA LEU A 199 1.04 12.19 -4.08
C LEU A 199 0.18 13.39 -4.43
N THR A 200 0.60 14.12 -5.46
CA THR A 200 -0.18 15.16 -6.11
C THR A 200 -0.46 14.76 -7.54
N LEU A 201 -1.75 14.67 -7.90
CA LEU A 201 -2.23 14.37 -9.25
C LEU A 201 -2.64 15.69 -9.92
N ASP A 202 -1.96 16.08 -11.02
CA ASP A 202 -2.28 17.28 -11.79
C ASP A 202 -2.43 16.94 -13.27
N GLY A 203 -3.68 16.87 -13.73
CA GLY A 203 -4.01 16.30 -15.04
C GLY A 203 -3.49 14.87 -15.13
N ASP A 204 -2.68 14.58 -16.15
CA ASP A 204 -2.07 13.27 -16.37
C ASP A 204 -0.78 13.07 -15.54
N SER A 205 -0.23 14.12 -14.95
CA SER A 205 0.99 14.02 -14.15
C SER A 205 0.71 13.53 -12.74
N THR A 206 1.68 12.84 -12.16
CA THR A 206 1.65 12.37 -10.77
C THR A 206 3.01 12.61 -10.15
N ASN A 207 3.07 13.32 -9.03
CA ASN A 207 4.28 13.59 -8.28
C ASN A 207 4.20 12.92 -6.91
N VAL A 208 5.31 12.40 -6.40
CA VAL A 208 5.44 11.93 -5.03
C VAL A 208 6.01 13.07 -4.18
N ASP A 209 5.18 13.66 -3.32
CA ASP A 209 5.57 14.79 -2.47
C ASP A 209 6.44 14.31 -1.31
N PHE A 210 6.09 13.19 -0.70
CA PHE A 210 6.88 12.46 0.30
C PHE A 210 6.49 11.00 0.41
N TYR A 211 7.40 10.17 0.90
CA TYR A 211 7.24 8.72 1.04
C TYR A 211 7.49 8.27 2.48
N ASN A 212 6.68 7.31 2.95
CA ASN A 212 6.89 6.54 4.18
C ASN A 212 7.08 7.39 5.46
N LYS A 213 6.30 8.44 5.66
CA LYS A 213 6.41 9.31 6.84
C LYS A 213 5.49 8.86 7.97
N LEU A 214 6.00 8.92 9.21
CA LEU A 214 5.22 8.73 10.45
C LEU A 214 4.80 10.06 11.09
N GLU A 215 5.13 11.17 10.43
CA GLU A 215 4.70 12.54 10.70
C GLU A 215 4.52 13.23 9.37
N ILE A 216 3.49 14.06 9.23
CA ILE A 216 3.29 14.84 8.01
C ILE A 216 4.30 15.99 8.05
N PRO A 217 5.16 16.14 7.02
CA PRO A 217 6.07 17.28 6.92
C PRO A 217 5.30 18.61 6.89
N GLU A 218 5.89 19.66 7.49
CA GLU A 218 5.36 21.02 7.47
C GLU A 218 5.38 21.64 6.07
#